data_6bb6114ef7269314e8584430b76bfc34
#
_entry.id   6bb6114ef7269314e8584430b76bfc34
#
_cell.length_a   1.000
_cell.length_b   1.000
_cell.length_c   1.000
_cell.angle_alpha   90.00
_cell.angle_beta   90.00
_cell.angle_gamma   90.00
#
_symmetry.space_group_name_H-M   'P 1'
#
loop_
_entity.id
_entity.type
_entity.pdbx_description
1 polymer ?
#
loop_
_entity_poly.entity_id
_entity_poly.type
_entity_poly.pdbx_seq_one_letter_code
_entity_poly.pdbx_strand_id
1 'polypeptide(L)'
;MICITPNNIEETLSEIRTRANEMFELYPMVFVDILTPEQEKSAKQNRTFHSLVDCFWKSGCSSFLSKSELRWHYKRLIGLIEVAYFNPHITEETKSMVWKSLKVLPLADGQRALIVDLLKGKVMKEHSWSEAKKERATEAIDALLDDMDEAGVIASSQGKKYEEILGGLGEFRG
;
A
#
# COMPACT_ATOMS: atom_id res chain seq x y z
N MET A 1 21.66 3.69 4.93
CA MET A 1 20.89 4.78 5.55
C MET A 1 21.87 5.78 6.14
N ILE A 2 21.65 7.08 5.93
CA ILE A 2 22.50 8.16 6.46
C ILE A 2 21.71 8.86 7.57
N CYS A 3 22.28 8.92 8.77
CA CYS A 3 21.62 9.56 9.93
C CYS A 3 22.19 10.97 10.11
N ILE A 4 21.34 11.99 10.08
CA ILE A 4 21.68 13.39 10.27
C ILE A 4 21.49 13.77 11.73
N THR A 5 22.54 14.25 12.37
CA THR A 5 22.49 14.83 13.72
C THR A 5 23.10 16.24 13.71
N PRO A 6 22.83 17.08 14.70
CA PRO A 6 23.45 18.41 14.77
C PRO A 6 25.00 18.40 14.72
N ASN A 7 25.61 17.29 15.14
CA ASN A 7 27.07 17.16 15.23
C ASN A 7 27.73 16.66 13.92
N ASN A 8 26.95 16.09 12.99
CA ASN A 8 27.48 15.51 11.74
C ASN A 8 26.80 16.08 10.48
N ILE A 9 26.08 17.16 10.58
CA ILE A 9 25.26 17.69 9.49
C ILE A 9 26.09 18.01 8.23
N GLU A 10 27.22 18.66 8.38
CA GLU A 10 28.07 19.05 7.24
C GLU A 10 28.68 17.83 6.56
N GLU A 11 29.18 16.86 7.32
CA GLU A 11 29.75 15.63 6.80
C GLU A 11 28.68 14.82 6.07
N THR A 12 27.50 14.70 6.68
CA THR A 12 26.36 13.96 6.10
C THR A 12 25.85 14.61 4.82
N LEU A 13 25.75 15.94 4.76
CA LEU A 13 25.36 16.65 3.55
C LEU A 13 26.38 16.46 2.43
N SER A 14 27.69 16.42 2.76
CA SER A 14 28.75 16.12 1.80
C SER A 14 28.62 14.70 1.23
N GLU A 15 28.33 13.70 2.08
CA GLU A 15 28.09 12.32 1.65
C GLU A 15 26.87 12.19 0.74
N ILE A 16 25.75 12.83 1.11
CA ILE A 16 24.54 12.87 0.29
C ILE A 16 24.84 13.47 -1.09
N ARG A 17 25.58 14.59 -1.13
CA ARG A 17 25.96 15.25 -2.38
C ARG A 17 26.82 14.34 -3.26
N THR A 18 27.79 13.65 -2.68
CA THR A 18 28.66 12.72 -3.41
C THR A 18 27.85 11.59 -4.01
N ARG A 19 27.00 10.94 -3.22
CA ARG A 19 26.13 9.84 -3.72
C ARG A 19 25.13 10.32 -4.76
N ALA A 20 24.55 11.51 -4.60
CA ALA A 20 23.64 12.07 -5.60
C ALA A 20 24.37 12.31 -6.93
N ASN A 21 25.59 12.83 -6.90
CA ASN A 21 26.40 13.04 -8.12
C ASN A 21 26.72 11.72 -8.83
N GLU A 22 27.07 10.67 -8.10
CA GLU A 22 27.29 9.33 -8.67
C GLU A 22 26.02 8.78 -9.34
N MET A 23 24.85 9.03 -8.74
CA MET A 23 23.58 8.60 -9.30
C MET A 23 23.12 9.43 -10.51
N PHE A 24 23.51 10.71 -10.61
CA PHE A 24 23.21 11.55 -11.78
C PHE A 24 23.89 11.06 -13.06
N GLU A 25 24.97 10.29 -12.97
CA GLU A 25 25.59 9.63 -14.12
C GLU A 25 24.68 8.55 -14.72
N LEU A 26 23.80 7.96 -13.90
CA LEU A 26 22.92 6.86 -14.29
C LEU A 26 21.47 7.30 -14.50
N TYR A 27 21.04 8.36 -13.83
CA TYR A 27 19.65 8.81 -13.80
C TYR A 27 19.55 10.32 -13.98
N PRO A 28 18.63 10.81 -14.83
CA PRO A 28 18.46 12.25 -15.08
C PRO A 28 17.90 13.02 -13.88
N MET A 29 17.34 12.32 -12.89
CA MET A 29 16.77 12.89 -11.69
C MET A 29 16.97 11.96 -10.49
N VAL A 30 17.37 12.54 -9.36
CA VAL A 30 17.55 11.84 -8.09
C VAL A 30 16.69 12.53 -7.03
N PHE A 31 15.87 11.76 -6.31
CA PHE A 31 15.10 12.23 -5.17
C PHE A 31 15.80 11.84 -3.88
N VAL A 32 15.91 12.80 -2.95
CA VAL A 32 16.44 12.57 -1.61
C VAL A 32 15.34 12.91 -0.61
N ASP A 33 14.88 11.91 0.13
CA ASP A 33 13.91 12.09 1.20
C ASP A 33 14.63 12.20 2.54
N ILE A 34 14.33 13.27 3.28
CA ILE A 34 14.79 13.44 4.67
C ILE A 34 13.61 13.10 5.56
N LEU A 35 13.72 12.00 6.29
CA LEU A 35 12.65 11.47 7.14
C LEU A 35 13.06 11.56 8.62
N THR A 36 12.10 11.85 9.50
CA THR A 36 12.30 11.59 10.93
C THR A 36 12.36 10.08 11.20
N PRO A 37 12.94 9.64 12.34
CA PRO A 37 12.94 8.20 12.70
C PRO A 37 11.54 7.56 12.68
N GLU A 38 10.50 8.32 13.09
CA GLU A 38 9.12 7.85 13.07
C GLU A 38 8.58 7.72 11.63
N GLN A 39 8.87 8.71 10.78
CA GLN A 39 8.49 8.67 9.37
C GLN A 39 9.19 7.54 8.63
N GLU A 40 10.44 7.27 8.94
CA GLU A 40 11.19 6.16 8.38
C GLU A 40 10.59 4.82 8.78
N LYS A 41 10.27 4.61 10.07
CA LYS A 41 9.58 3.41 10.55
C LYS A 41 8.25 3.21 9.81
N SER A 42 7.45 4.26 9.66
CA SER A 42 6.18 4.22 8.94
C SER A 42 6.36 3.88 7.45
N ALA A 43 7.35 4.48 6.79
CA ALA A 43 7.66 4.19 5.39
C ALA A 43 8.13 2.74 5.19
N LYS A 44 8.91 2.20 6.13
CA LYS A 44 9.38 0.82 6.13
C LYS A 44 8.21 -0.14 6.33
N GLN A 45 7.34 0.09 7.32
CA GLN A 45 6.12 -0.69 7.53
C GLN A 45 5.22 -0.71 6.29
N ASN A 46 5.02 0.44 5.65
CA ASN A 46 4.23 0.54 4.42
C ASN A 46 4.84 -0.31 3.28
N ARG A 47 6.15 -0.21 3.08
CA ARG A 47 6.86 -1.04 2.07
C ARG A 47 6.71 -2.53 2.38
N THR A 48 6.88 -2.92 3.63
CA THR A 48 6.71 -4.30 4.08
C THR A 48 5.30 -4.79 3.83
N PHE A 49 4.28 -4.03 4.24
CA PHE A 49 2.88 -4.36 3.98
C PHE A 49 2.60 -4.60 2.48
N HIS A 50 3.03 -3.67 1.61
CA HIS A 50 2.84 -3.84 0.17
C HIS A 50 3.60 -5.03 -0.41
N SER A 51 4.80 -5.32 0.10
CA SER A 51 5.57 -6.50 -0.31
C SER A 51 4.90 -7.80 0.10
N LEU A 52 4.31 -7.86 1.29
CA LEU A 52 3.53 -9.02 1.76
C LEU A 52 2.24 -9.21 0.94
N VAL A 53 1.49 -8.13 0.69
CA VAL A 53 0.31 -8.17 -0.20
C VAL A 53 0.68 -8.70 -1.58
N ASP A 54 1.81 -8.26 -2.14
CA ASP A 54 2.31 -8.73 -3.43
C ASP A 54 2.69 -10.21 -3.40
N CYS A 55 3.34 -10.65 -2.32
CA CYS A 55 3.71 -12.04 -2.12
C CYS A 55 2.47 -12.93 -2.02
N PHE A 56 1.51 -12.56 -1.16
CA PHE A 56 0.27 -13.31 -0.98
C PHE A 56 -0.54 -13.39 -2.27
N TRP A 57 -0.71 -12.29 -2.98
CA TRP A 57 -1.41 -12.27 -4.26
C TRP A 57 -0.75 -13.17 -5.31
N LYS A 58 0.58 -13.09 -5.44
CA LYS A 58 1.34 -13.87 -6.43
C LYS A 58 1.45 -15.35 -6.09
N SER A 59 1.26 -15.73 -4.83
CA SER A 59 1.24 -17.15 -4.43
C SER A 59 0.03 -17.90 -5.01
N GLY A 60 -1.04 -17.19 -5.36
CA GLY A 60 -2.31 -17.79 -5.77
C GLY A 60 -3.10 -18.43 -4.62
N CYS A 61 -2.63 -18.31 -3.36
CA CYS A 61 -3.29 -18.89 -2.19
C CYS A 61 -4.37 -17.96 -1.61
N SER A 62 -4.41 -16.69 -2.04
CA SER A 62 -5.39 -15.71 -1.58
C SER A 62 -6.79 -16.01 -2.13
N SER A 63 -7.81 -15.96 -1.27
CA SER A 63 -9.22 -16.11 -1.64
C SER A 63 -9.87 -14.86 -2.21
N PHE A 64 -9.17 -13.72 -2.21
CA PHE A 64 -9.67 -12.44 -2.71
C PHE A 64 -9.72 -12.41 -4.24
N LEU A 65 -10.71 -11.69 -4.80
CA LEU A 65 -10.91 -11.59 -6.26
C LEU A 65 -9.93 -10.63 -6.95
N SER A 66 -9.28 -9.75 -6.20
CA SER A 66 -8.28 -8.83 -6.71
C SER A 66 -7.25 -8.44 -5.64
N LYS A 67 -6.05 -8.05 -6.08
CA LYS A 67 -5.00 -7.52 -5.22
C LYS A 67 -5.46 -6.25 -4.46
N SER A 68 -6.29 -5.41 -5.07
CA SER A 68 -6.84 -4.22 -4.43
C SER A 68 -7.80 -4.59 -3.30
N GLU A 69 -8.63 -5.62 -3.50
CA GLU A 69 -9.54 -6.10 -2.47
C GLU A 69 -8.77 -6.71 -1.29
N LEU A 70 -7.76 -7.53 -1.56
CA LEU A 70 -6.83 -8.05 -0.55
C LEU A 70 -6.20 -6.91 0.27
N ARG A 71 -5.62 -5.89 -0.40
CA ARG A 71 -5.04 -4.73 0.27
C ARG A 71 -6.06 -3.97 1.12
N TRP A 72 -7.26 -3.73 0.60
CA TRP A 72 -8.32 -3.01 1.28
C TRP A 72 -8.86 -3.76 2.50
N HIS A 73 -8.85 -5.09 2.47
CA HIS A 73 -9.25 -5.89 3.62
C HIS A 73 -8.43 -5.50 4.86
N TYR A 74 -7.09 -5.59 4.78
CA TYR A 74 -6.22 -5.26 5.92
C TYR A 74 -6.21 -3.77 6.26
N LYS A 75 -6.27 -2.88 5.27
CA LYS A 75 -6.41 -1.44 5.54
C LYS A 75 -7.70 -1.11 6.27
N ARG A 76 -8.77 -1.87 6.04
CA ARG A 76 -10.04 -1.70 6.74
C ARG A 76 -9.94 -2.10 8.21
N LEU A 77 -9.22 -3.15 8.55
CA LEU A 77 -9.02 -3.60 9.93
C LEU A 77 -8.45 -2.47 10.80
N ILE A 78 -7.59 -1.65 10.24
CA ILE A 78 -6.93 -0.54 10.95
C ILE A 78 -7.59 0.83 10.71
N GLY A 79 -8.76 0.87 10.08
CA GLY A 79 -9.53 2.09 9.88
C GLY A 79 -9.05 3.00 8.77
N LEU A 80 -8.16 2.54 7.87
CA LEU A 80 -7.69 3.30 6.71
C LEU A 80 -8.63 3.23 5.50
N ILE A 81 -9.73 2.53 5.60
CA ILE A 81 -10.79 2.50 4.60
C ILE A 81 -12.10 2.89 5.26
N GLU A 82 -12.67 3.98 4.82
CA GLU A 82 -13.96 4.47 5.29
C GLU A 82 -14.98 4.58 4.16
N VAL A 83 -16.26 4.58 4.51
CA VAL A 83 -17.33 4.84 3.56
C VAL A 83 -17.46 6.35 3.38
N ALA A 84 -16.95 6.86 2.26
CA ALA A 84 -17.04 8.27 1.91
C ALA A 84 -18.46 8.67 1.42
N TYR A 85 -19.16 7.71 0.81
CA TYR A 85 -20.50 7.91 0.28
C TYR A 85 -21.28 6.61 0.35
N PHE A 86 -22.53 6.71 0.76
CA PHE A 86 -23.47 5.59 0.76
C PHE A 86 -24.87 6.08 0.34
N ASN A 87 -25.44 5.48 -0.70
CA ASN A 87 -26.79 5.73 -1.14
C ASN A 87 -27.54 4.39 -1.33
N PRO A 88 -28.42 4.02 -0.41
CA PRO A 88 -29.17 2.76 -0.49
C PRO A 88 -30.27 2.77 -1.56
N HIS A 89 -30.61 3.95 -2.11
CA HIS A 89 -31.75 4.13 -3.03
C HIS A 89 -31.39 4.04 -4.52
N ILE A 90 -30.16 3.67 -4.87
CA ILE A 90 -29.77 3.43 -6.27
C ILE A 90 -30.41 2.12 -6.74
N THR A 91 -31.43 2.25 -7.61
CA THR A 91 -32.19 1.12 -8.16
C THR A 91 -31.41 0.43 -9.29
N GLU A 92 -31.77 -0.82 -9.58
CA GLU A 92 -31.18 -1.56 -10.73
C GLU A 92 -31.51 -0.88 -12.07
N GLU A 93 -32.64 -0.21 -12.19
CA GLU A 93 -33.01 0.57 -13.37
C GLU A 93 -32.04 1.75 -13.57
N THR A 94 -31.76 2.50 -12.50
CA THR A 94 -30.78 3.61 -12.51
C THR A 94 -29.42 3.09 -12.91
N LYS A 95 -28.96 1.98 -12.32
CA LYS A 95 -27.69 1.33 -12.68
C LYS A 95 -27.64 0.98 -14.17
N SER A 96 -28.71 0.33 -14.68
CA SER A 96 -28.78 -0.08 -16.08
C SER A 96 -28.73 1.10 -17.05
N MET A 97 -29.47 2.17 -16.74
CA MET A 97 -29.50 3.38 -17.55
C MET A 97 -28.13 4.06 -17.61
N VAL A 98 -27.49 4.28 -16.46
CA VAL A 98 -26.17 4.92 -16.40
C VAL A 98 -25.11 4.01 -17.05
N TRP A 99 -25.18 2.69 -16.86
CA TRP A 99 -24.27 1.75 -17.49
C TRP A 99 -24.31 1.81 -19.02
N LYS A 100 -25.51 1.92 -19.60
CA LYS A 100 -25.69 2.12 -21.05
C LYS A 100 -25.04 3.44 -21.52
N SER A 101 -25.22 4.51 -20.74
CA SER A 101 -24.66 5.82 -21.05
C SER A 101 -23.13 5.84 -20.95
N LEU A 102 -22.54 5.13 -19.97
CA LEU A 102 -21.08 5.02 -19.80
C LEU A 102 -20.35 4.40 -20.99
N LYS A 103 -21.03 3.58 -21.79
CA LYS A 103 -20.45 2.93 -22.98
C LYS A 103 -20.19 3.92 -24.13
N VAL A 104 -20.95 5.01 -24.19
CA VAL A 104 -20.92 5.98 -25.28
C VAL A 104 -20.27 7.31 -24.89
N LEU A 105 -20.05 7.56 -23.61
CA LEU A 105 -19.42 8.79 -23.14
C LEU A 105 -17.90 8.71 -23.22
N PRO A 106 -17.21 9.74 -23.73
CA PRO A 106 -15.75 9.82 -23.79
C PRO A 106 -15.17 10.19 -22.42
N LEU A 107 -15.22 9.23 -21.47
CA LEU A 107 -14.74 9.42 -20.10
C LEU A 107 -13.34 8.83 -19.94
N ALA A 108 -12.49 9.52 -19.19
CA ALA A 108 -11.23 8.94 -18.71
C ALA A 108 -11.48 7.77 -17.74
N ASP A 109 -10.55 6.82 -17.68
CA ASP A 109 -10.71 5.59 -16.89
C ASP A 109 -10.99 5.88 -15.39
N GLY A 110 -10.36 6.91 -14.81
CA GLY A 110 -10.63 7.30 -13.43
C GLY A 110 -12.04 7.86 -13.21
N GLN A 111 -12.59 8.62 -14.17
CA GLN A 111 -13.97 9.13 -14.10
C GLN A 111 -14.97 7.98 -14.24
N ARG A 112 -14.70 7.05 -15.14
CA ARG A 112 -15.52 5.85 -15.34
C ARG A 112 -15.56 4.98 -14.09
N ALA A 113 -14.41 4.75 -13.46
CA ALA A 113 -14.31 4.00 -12.22
C ALA A 113 -15.10 4.65 -11.08
N LEU A 114 -15.01 5.99 -10.93
CA LEU A 114 -15.78 6.72 -9.93
C LEU A 114 -17.30 6.56 -10.14
N ILE A 115 -17.77 6.67 -11.38
CA ILE A 115 -19.21 6.52 -11.68
C ILE A 115 -19.67 5.08 -11.41
N VAL A 116 -18.86 4.09 -11.74
CA VAL A 116 -19.15 2.68 -11.41
C VAL A 116 -19.27 2.48 -9.90
N ASP A 117 -18.41 3.09 -9.11
CA ASP A 117 -18.47 3.02 -7.64
C ASP A 117 -19.70 3.74 -7.08
N LEU A 118 -20.04 4.90 -7.64
CA LEU A 118 -21.30 5.59 -7.28
C LEU A 118 -22.54 4.73 -7.58
N LEU A 119 -22.54 4.01 -8.71
CA LEU A 119 -23.62 3.09 -9.08
C LEU A 119 -23.75 1.88 -8.14
N LYS A 120 -22.67 1.49 -7.47
CA LYS A 120 -22.74 0.48 -6.41
C LYS A 120 -23.47 1.01 -5.16
N GLY A 121 -23.74 2.32 -5.12
CA GLY A 121 -24.36 2.98 -3.95
C GLY A 121 -23.39 3.17 -2.79
N LYS A 122 -22.11 2.89 -2.97
CA LYS A 122 -21.09 2.96 -1.94
C LYS A 122 -19.74 3.34 -2.54
N VAL A 123 -19.15 4.43 -2.05
CA VAL A 123 -17.79 4.84 -2.40
C VAL A 123 -16.93 4.74 -1.16
N MET A 124 -15.80 4.07 -1.30
CA MET A 124 -14.81 3.91 -0.25
C MET A 124 -13.72 4.96 -0.44
N LYS A 125 -13.33 5.61 0.66
CA LYS A 125 -12.17 6.49 0.72
C LYS A 125 -11.02 5.73 1.36
N GLU A 126 -9.90 5.65 0.65
CA GLU A 126 -8.68 5.07 1.16
C GLU A 126 -7.77 6.17 1.70
N HIS A 127 -7.40 6.03 2.96
CA HIS A 127 -6.45 6.90 3.63
C HIS A 127 -5.00 6.43 3.42
N SER A 128 -4.07 7.36 3.58
CA SER A 128 -2.64 7.05 3.51
C SER A 128 -2.23 6.13 4.67
N TRP A 129 -1.27 5.25 4.42
CA TRP A 129 -0.68 4.43 5.49
C TRP A 129 -0.05 5.27 6.60
N SER A 130 0.48 6.44 6.26
CA SER A 130 1.06 7.39 7.23
C SER A 130 0.04 7.95 8.24
N GLU A 131 -1.27 7.81 7.96
CA GLU A 131 -2.34 8.22 8.87
C GLU A 131 -2.67 7.13 9.92
N ALA A 132 -2.16 5.90 9.72
CA ALA A 132 -2.33 4.84 10.69
C ALA A 132 -1.47 5.09 11.94
N LYS A 133 -2.04 4.82 13.13
CA LYS A 133 -1.24 4.68 14.33
C LYS A 133 -0.28 3.49 14.16
N LYS A 134 0.95 3.64 14.66
CA LYS A 134 2.02 2.65 14.48
C LYS A 134 1.62 1.24 14.93
N GLU A 135 0.96 1.15 16.09
CA GLU A 135 0.48 -0.11 16.65
C GLU A 135 -0.52 -0.78 15.71
N ARG A 136 -1.46 0.00 15.15
CA ARG A 136 -2.44 -0.50 14.19
C ARG A 136 -1.83 -0.95 12.87
N ALA A 137 -0.79 -0.25 12.39
CA ALA A 137 -0.05 -0.68 11.20
C ALA A 137 0.62 -2.05 11.42
N THR A 138 1.14 -2.30 12.63
CA THR A 138 1.68 -3.61 13.00
C THR A 138 0.59 -4.68 13.05
N GLU A 139 -0.58 -4.38 13.63
CA GLU A 139 -1.75 -5.29 13.68
C GLU A 139 -2.17 -5.75 12.26
N ALA A 140 -2.19 -4.83 11.28
CA ALA A 140 -2.54 -5.20 9.91
C ALA A 140 -1.49 -6.10 9.25
N ILE A 141 -0.21 -5.90 9.56
CA ILE A 141 0.88 -6.74 9.05
C ILE A 141 0.80 -8.13 9.71
N ASP A 142 0.58 -8.19 11.00
CA ASP A 142 0.47 -9.46 11.73
C ASP A 142 -0.74 -10.27 11.23
N ALA A 143 -1.92 -9.65 11.08
CA ALA A 143 -3.09 -10.32 10.51
C ALA A 143 -2.86 -10.85 9.08
N LEU A 144 -2.14 -10.07 8.25
CA LEU A 144 -1.77 -10.52 6.91
C LEU A 144 -0.81 -11.72 6.94
N LEU A 145 0.15 -11.73 7.88
CA LEU A 145 1.08 -12.84 8.06
C LEU A 145 0.36 -14.11 8.52
N ASP A 146 -0.55 -13.98 9.47
CA ASP A 146 -1.36 -15.11 9.97
C ASP A 146 -2.17 -15.75 8.84
N ASP A 147 -2.87 -14.94 8.04
CA ASP A 147 -3.63 -15.43 6.89
C ASP A 147 -2.72 -16.07 5.81
N MET A 148 -1.51 -15.54 5.61
CA MET A 148 -0.53 -16.11 4.69
C MET A 148 -0.03 -17.47 5.16
N ASP A 149 0.20 -17.63 6.45
CA ASP A 149 0.63 -18.90 7.05
C ASP A 149 -0.49 -19.94 6.98
N GLU A 150 -1.72 -19.56 7.32
CA GLU A 150 -2.90 -20.41 7.20
C GLU A 150 -3.15 -20.86 5.76
N ALA A 151 -2.92 -19.97 4.78
CA ALA A 151 -3.05 -20.27 3.37
C ALA A 151 -1.87 -21.08 2.79
N GLY A 152 -0.84 -21.37 3.57
CA GLY A 152 0.30 -22.18 3.14
C GLY A 152 1.22 -21.48 2.13
N VAL A 153 1.38 -20.17 2.22
CA VAL A 153 2.19 -19.37 1.27
C VAL A 153 3.65 -19.85 1.23
N ILE A 154 4.20 -20.34 2.34
CA ILE A 154 5.57 -20.88 2.42
C ILE A 154 5.75 -22.07 1.46
N ALA A 155 4.72 -22.89 1.27
CA ALA A 155 4.74 -24.02 0.34
C ALA A 155 4.57 -23.60 -1.13
N SER A 156 4.30 -22.33 -1.40
CA SER A 156 4.11 -21.79 -2.74
C SER A 156 5.43 -21.40 -3.42
N SER A 157 5.37 -21.07 -4.71
CA SER A 157 6.51 -20.56 -5.46
C SER A 157 7.09 -19.22 -4.92
N GLN A 158 6.35 -18.54 -4.04
CA GLN A 158 6.74 -17.29 -3.40
C GLN A 158 7.33 -17.46 -1.99
N GLY A 159 7.47 -18.71 -1.48
CA GLY A 159 7.93 -19.00 -0.12
C GLY A 159 9.28 -18.37 0.21
N LYS A 160 10.27 -18.43 -0.70
CA LYS A 160 11.59 -17.78 -0.50
C LYS A 160 11.47 -16.28 -0.29
N LYS A 161 10.65 -15.61 -1.10
CA LYS A 161 10.43 -14.16 -0.98
C LYS A 161 9.70 -13.80 0.32
N TYR A 162 8.80 -14.65 0.78
CA TYR A 162 8.14 -14.51 2.07
C TYR A 162 9.15 -14.58 3.23
N GLU A 163 10.05 -15.57 3.22
CA GLU A 163 11.11 -15.70 4.23
C GLU A 163 12.06 -14.49 4.25
N GLU A 164 12.44 -13.96 3.09
CA GLU A 164 13.26 -12.74 2.99
C GLU A 164 12.56 -11.53 3.64
N ILE A 165 11.24 -11.39 3.42
CA ILE A 165 10.44 -10.31 4.01
C ILE A 165 10.35 -10.49 5.53
N LEU A 166 10.14 -11.73 6.02
CA LEU A 166 10.11 -12.02 7.45
C LEU A 166 11.44 -11.75 8.13
N GLY A 167 12.57 -12.12 7.48
CA GLY A 167 13.91 -11.81 7.99
C GLY A 167 14.11 -10.30 8.23
N GLY A 168 13.58 -9.46 7.33
CA GLY A 168 13.57 -8.01 7.49
C GLY A 168 12.66 -7.48 8.59
N LEU A 169 11.61 -8.23 8.99
CA LEU A 169 10.68 -7.81 10.05
C LEU A 169 11.25 -7.98 11.46
N GLY A 170 12.20 -8.88 11.68
CA GLY A 170 12.87 -9.06 12.97
C GLY A 170 13.52 -7.79 13.50
N GLU A 171 13.96 -6.91 12.60
CA GLU A 171 14.53 -5.60 12.94
C GLU A 171 13.49 -4.58 13.46
N PHE A 172 12.18 -4.86 13.35
CA PHE A 172 11.11 -3.94 13.79
C PHE A 172 10.54 -4.25 15.16
N ARG A 173 10.71 -5.48 15.64
CA ARG A 173 10.13 -5.96 16.90
C ARG A 173 11.04 -5.71 18.12
N GLY A 174 12.24 -5.14 17.88
CA GLY A 174 13.22 -4.77 18.90
C GLY A 174 13.08 -3.34 19.44
#